data_57704bfd99da0e7e7074a224a77ddc16
#
_entry.id   57704bfd99da0e7e7074a224a77ddc16
#
_cell.length_a   1.000
_cell.length_b   1.000
_cell.length_c   1.000
_cell.angle_alpha   90.00
_cell.angle_beta   90.00
_cell.angle_gamma   90.00
#
_symmetry.space_group_name_H-M   'P 1'
#
loop_
_entity.id
_entity.type
_entity.pdbx_description
1 polymer ?
#
loop_
_entity_poly.entity_id
_entity_poly.type
_entity_poly.pdbx_seq_one_letter_code
_entity_poly.pdbx_strand_id
1 'polypeptide(L)'
;MISTYLGEDVFLEGVRRYIKKHAYGNTQTDDLWAALEDASGKPVREIMSIWTKNVGFPVVHVTENPAESSVHVKQNRFLRTGDTKPEEDKVIYPVFLSLRTKDGVDNSLTLTEREGVFKLPDTDFFKLNADHTSIYRTSYSPERLTKLGHAAKQGKLTVQDRAGMIADAGALAVSGYQKTSGVLNLLKGFDTEEAFVVWSEIIARIATVQMAWIFEDEVVKDTLEAFVRELVSPKAHQLGWKFSEQDGHVEQQFKAMLFGAAGMAGDEAIVTAAKDMFAKYAAGDKSAIHPNIRGSVFGIALKYGGKEEVSHYHFRFGGKTNQKTVRFSSGYLLRVEKH
;
A
#
# COMPACT_ATOMS: atom_id res chain seq x y z
N MET A 1 -3.49 6.44 16.36
CA MET A 1 -4.18 7.75 16.39
C MET A 1 -4.28 8.32 17.80
N ILE A 2 -5.16 7.82 18.66
CA ILE A 2 -5.38 8.44 19.98
C ILE A 2 -4.14 8.42 20.89
N SER A 3 -3.34 7.36 20.85
CA SER A 3 -2.09 7.28 21.60
C SER A 3 -1.09 8.37 21.17
N THR A 4 -0.96 8.62 19.87
CA THR A 4 -0.11 9.68 19.32
C THR A 4 -0.59 11.08 19.73
N TYR A 5 -1.93 11.29 19.74
CA TYR A 5 -2.53 12.56 20.16
C TYR A 5 -2.35 12.86 21.65
N LEU A 6 -2.43 11.84 22.50
CA LEU A 6 -2.30 12.01 23.94
C LEU A 6 -0.83 11.99 24.43
N GLY A 7 0.04 11.35 23.67
CA GLY A 7 1.36 10.89 24.11
C GLY A 7 1.26 9.50 24.75
N GLU A 8 2.30 8.68 24.55
CA GLU A 8 2.30 7.27 24.94
C GLU A 8 2.12 7.09 26.45
N ASP A 9 2.84 7.84 27.27
CA ASP A 9 2.78 7.71 28.74
C ASP A 9 1.40 8.04 29.29
N VAL A 10 0.78 9.12 28.80
CA VAL A 10 -0.56 9.55 29.22
C VAL A 10 -1.61 8.54 28.75
N PHE A 11 -1.48 8.03 27.52
CA PHE A 11 -2.36 6.99 27.01
C PHE A 11 -2.27 5.72 27.85
N LEU A 12 -1.06 5.24 28.16
CA LEU A 12 -0.87 4.05 28.97
C LEU A 12 -1.38 4.24 30.41
N GLU A 13 -1.21 5.43 30.98
CA GLU A 13 -1.78 5.74 32.30
C GLU A 13 -3.32 5.70 32.28
N GLY A 14 -3.94 6.27 31.28
CA GLY A 14 -5.39 6.18 31.10
C GLY A 14 -5.89 4.74 30.95
N VAL A 15 -5.17 3.90 30.19
CA VAL A 15 -5.48 2.47 30.06
C VAL A 15 -5.32 1.75 31.40
N ARG A 16 -4.27 2.04 32.19
CA ARG A 16 -4.10 1.45 33.54
C ARG A 16 -5.27 1.80 34.47
N ARG A 17 -5.70 3.06 34.49
CA ARG A 17 -6.88 3.51 35.27
C ARG A 17 -8.14 2.79 34.83
N TYR A 18 -8.37 2.69 33.51
CA TYR A 18 -9.50 1.99 32.94
C TYR A 18 -9.53 0.50 33.37
N ILE A 19 -8.42 -0.23 33.19
CA ILE A 19 -8.32 -1.66 33.55
C ILE A 19 -8.54 -1.86 35.07
N LYS A 20 -7.91 -1.00 35.89
CA LYS A 20 -8.06 -1.08 37.35
C LYS A 20 -9.50 -0.84 37.82
N LYS A 21 -10.16 0.15 37.23
CA LYS A 21 -11.56 0.52 37.56
C LYS A 21 -12.56 -0.57 37.19
N HIS A 22 -12.33 -1.25 36.10
CA HIS A 22 -13.26 -2.22 35.51
C HIS A 22 -12.76 -3.67 35.60
N ALA A 23 -11.80 -3.95 36.50
CA ALA A 23 -11.24 -5.29 36.66
C ALA A 23 -12.36 -6.32 36.96
N TYR A 24 -12.31 -7.42 36.19
CA TYR A 24 -13.30 -8.53 36.28
C TYR A 24 -14.76 -8.14 35.98
N GLY A 25 -14.99 -6.96 35.42
CA GLY A 25 -16.32 -6.46 35.02
C GLY A 25 -16.47 -6.32 33.51
N ASN A 26 -17.65 -5.91 33.08
CA ASN A 26 -17.95 -5.53 31.70
C ASN A 26 -17.79 -4.02 31.52
N THR A 27 -17.45 -3.59 30.30
CA THR A 27 -17.25 -2.19 29.97
C THR A 27 -17.94 -1.81 28.66
N GLN A 28 -18.15 -0.52 28.48
CA GLN A 28 -18.55 0.09 27.22
C GLN A 28 -17.42 0.95 26.66
N THR A 29 -17.50 1.29 25.40
CA THR A 29 -16.50 2.13 24.71
C THR A 29 -16.26 3.46 25.44
N ASP A 30 -17.34 4.09 25.93
CA ASP A 30 -17.28 5.37 26.64
C ASP A 30 -16.50 5.31 27.97
N ASP A 31 -16.41 4.14 28.60
CA ASP A 31 -15.61 3.96 29.83
C ASP A 31 -14.12 4.12 29.55
N LEU A 32 -13.62 3.63 28.41
CA LEU A 32 -12.24 3.83 27.99
C LEU A 32 -11.97 5.30 27.68
N TRP A 33 -12.88 5.94 26.94
CA TRP A 33 -12.72 7.35 26.59
C TRP A 33 -12.72 8.26 27.84
N ALA A 34 -13.56 7.96 28.82
CA ALA A 34 -13.58 8.64 30.10
C ALA A 34 -12.25 8.54 30.84
N ALA A 35 -11.68 7.33 30.93
CA ALA A 35 -10.41 7.13 31.62
C ALA A 35 -9.22 7.82 30.92
N LEU A 36 -9.22 7.86 29.58
CA LEU A 36 -8.22 8.58 28.82
C LEU A 36 -8.39 10.11 28.95
N GLU A 37 -9.61 10.61 28.99
CA GLU A 37 -9.95 12.01 29.25
C GLU A 37 -9.48 12.43 30.65
N ASP A 38 -9.78 11.64 31.68
CA ASP A 38 -9.34 11.90 33.06
C ASP A 38 -7.83 11.88 33.22
N ALA A 39 -7.12 11.06 32.45
CA ALA A 39 -5.66 10.99 32.47
C ALA A 39 -4.99 12.16 31.73
N SER A 40 -5.60 12.63 30.65
CA SER A 40 -4.98 13.60 29.74
C SER A 40 -5.46 15.05 29.94
N GLY A 41 -6.62 15.25 30.52
CA GLY A 41 -7.30 16.56 30.55
C GLY A 41 -7.78 17.07 29.19
N LYS A 42 -7.74 16.22 28.16
CA LYS A 42 -8.18 16.55 26.79
C LYS A 42 -9.59 15.98 26.52
N PRO A 43 -10.40 16.56 25.62
CA PRO A 43 -11.81 16.16 25.40
C PRO A 43 -11.91 14.86 24.56
N VAL A 44 -11.39 13.74 25.11
CA VAL A 44 -11.25 12.47 24.40
C VAL A 44 -12.63 11.87 24.06
N ARG A 45 -13.61 11.99 24.96
CA ARG A 45 -14.97 11.46 24.73
C ARG A 45 -15.66 12.13 23.55
N GLU A 46 -15.58 13.44 23.47
CA GLU A 46 -16.16 14.21 22.37
C GLU A 46 -15.49 13.83 21.04
N ILE A 47 -14.17 13.88 20.99
CA ILE A 47 -13.37 13.53 19.81
C ILE A 47 -13.67 12.11 19.34
N MET A 48 -13.54 11.13 20.23
CA MET A 48 -13.67 9.72 19.86
C MET A 48 -15.11 9.31 19.58
N SER A 49 -16.10 10.02 20.13
CA SER A 49 -17.51 9.83 19.78
C SER A 49 -17.76 10.09 18.29
N ILE A 50 -17.14 11.12 17.72
CA ILE A 50 -17.25 11.42 16.29
C ILE A 50 -16.68 10.27 15.47
N TRP A 51 -15.49 9.78 15.82
CA TRP A 51 -14.82 8.68 15.11
C TRP A 51 -15.53 7.33 15.23
N THR A 52 -16.16 7.04 16.35
CA THR A 52 -16.75 5.70 16.60
C THR A 52 -18.23 5.61 16.26
N LYS A 53 -18.98 6.73 16.23
CA LYS A 53 -20.42 6.74 15.94
C LYS A 53 -20.76 7.08 14.49
N ASN A 54 -19.78 7.54 13.69
CA ASN A 54 -20.00 7.87 12.28
C ASN A 54 -19.29 6.87 11.37
N VAL A 55 -19.98 6.49 10.30
CA VAL A 55 -19.43 5.56 9.29
C VAL A 55 -18.55 6.31 8.32
N GLY A 56 -17.32 5.82 8.13
CA GLY A 56 -16.36 6.35 7.18
C GLY A 56 -15.20 7.07 7.86
N PHE A 57 -14.39 7.72 7.06
CA PHE A 57 -13.24 8.52 7.47
C PHE A 57 -12.92 9.55 6.37
N PRO A 58 -12.14 10.61 6.67
CA PRO A 58 -11.91 11.66 5.70
C PRO A 58 -10.76 11.38 4.72
N VAL A 59 -10.87 11.97 3.52
CA VAL A 59 -9.73 12.37 2.71
C VAL A 59 -9.39 13.82 3.04
N VAL A 60 -8.11 14.12 3.18
CA VAL A 60 -7.57 15.46 3.42
C VAL A 60 -6.84 15.93 2.17
N HIS A 61 -7.41 16.91 1.49
CA HIS A 61 -6.82 17.56 0.33
C HIS A 61 -5.83 18.62 0.80
N VAL A 62 -4.63 18.60 0.23
CA VAL A 62 -3.52 19.49 0.59
C VAL A 62 -3.22 20.41 -0.59
N THR A 63 -3.38 21.72 -0.37
CA THR A 63 -3.01 22.76 -1.32
C THR A 63 -1.88 23.60 -0.74
N GLU A 64 -0.75 23.65 -1.42
CA GLU A 64 0.42 24.38 -0.97
C GLU A 64 0.32 25.87 -1.32
N ASN A 65 0.73 26.72 -0.39
CA ASN A 65 0.98 28.15 -0.62
C ASN A 65 2.44 28.47 -0.24
N PRO A 66 3.40 28.27 -1.16
CA PRO A 66 4.81 28.51 -0.88
C PRO A 66 5.13 29.98 -0.51
N ALA A 67 4.38 30.94 -1.09
CA ALA A 67 4.59 32.36 -0.82
C ALA A 67 4.32 32.75 0.64
N GLU A 68 3.40 32.01 1.29
CA GLU A 68 3.04 32.22 2.69
C GLU A 68 3.64 31.18 3.63
N SER A 69 4.46 30.28 3.12
CA SER A 69 4.98 29.12 3.86
C SER A 69 3.85 28.40 4.60
N SER A 70 2.80 27.99 3.87
CA SER A 70 1.61 27.40 4.46
C SER A 70 1.00 26.33 3.56
N VAL A 71 0.15 25.50 4.17
CA VAL A 71 -0.75 24.59 3.47
C VAL A 71 -2.18 24.92 3.86
N HIS A 72 -3.05 24.95 2.87
CA HIS A 72 -4.49 24.86 3.05
C HIS A 72 -4.89 23.40 2.99
N VAL A 73 -5.57 22.91 4.01
CA VAL A 73 -6.07 21.54 4.08
C VAL A 73 -7.60 21.57 4.17
N LYS A 74 -8.23 20.63 3.43
CA LYS A 74 -9.68 20.50 3.41
C LYS A 74 -10.05 19.03 3.56
N GLN A 75 -10.95 18.71 4.49
CA GLN A 75 -11.44 17.37 4.67
C GLN A 75 -12.77 17.15 3.95
N ASN A 76 -12.91 16.00 3.31
CA ASN A 76 -14.15 15.48 2.76
C ASN A 76 -14.27 14.00 3.16
N ARG A 77 -15.48 13.44 3.18
CA ARG A 77 -15.65 12.01 3.39
C ARG A 77 -14.99 11.22 2.26
N PHE A 78 -14.17 10.24 2.59
CA PHE A 78 -13.61 9.33 1.60
C PHE A 78 -14.61 8.23 1.25
N LEU A 79 -14.91 8.06 -0.04
CA LEU A 79 -15.57 6.88 -0.59
C LEU A 79 -14.66 6.24 -1.65
N ARG A 80 -14.58 4.91 -1.62
CA ARG A 80 -13.78 4.17 -2.61
C ARG A 80 -14.29 4.34 -4.05
N THR A 81 -15.57 4.64 -4.21
CA THR A 81 -16.22 4.93 -5.50
C THR A 81 -15.98 6.35 -6.00
N GLY A 82 -15.52 7.26 -5.12
CA GLY A 82 -15.20 8.65 -5.46
C GLY A 82 -16.42 9.56 -5.67
N ASP A 83 -17.63 9.05 -5.48
CA ASP A 83 -18.90 9.73 -5.78
C ASP A 83 -19.63 10.21 -4.53
N THR A 84 -18.89 10.71 -3.53
CA THR A 84 -19.45 11.24 -2.29
C THR A 84 -20.40 12.40 -2.57
N LYS A 85 -21.67 12.25 -2.20
CA LYS A 85 -22.68 13.30 -2.35
C LYS A 85 -22.61 14.31 -1.20
N PRO A 86 -23.02 15.58 -1.41
CA PRO A 86 -22.97 16.60 -0.36
C PRO A 86 -23.72 16.21 0.92
N GLU A 87 -24.84 15.49 0.79
CA GLU A 87 -25.62 14.99 1.93
C GLU A 87 -24.92 13.89 2.72
N GLU A 88 -23.94 13.20 2.14
CA GLU A 88 -23.13 12.15 2.77
C GLU A 88 -21.83 12.69 3.37
N ASP A 89 -21.47 13.95 3.08
CA ASP A 89 -20.23 14.63 3.51
C ASP A 89 -20.49 15.68 4.60
N LYS A 90 -21.38 15.39 5.54
CA LYS A 90 -21.75 16.34 6.61
C LYS A 90 -20.85 16.25 7.84
N VAL A 91 -20.25 15.07 8.06
CA VAL A 91 -19.43 14.84 9.26
C VAL A 91 -18.12 15.59 9.14
N ILE A 92 -17.79 16.35 10.18
CA ILE A 92 -16.47 16.97 10.37
C ILE A 92 -15.73 16.12 11.39
N TYR A 93 -14.64 15.50 10.96
CA TYR A 93 -13.78 14.72 11.85
C TYR A 93 -12.70 15.61 12.46
N PRO A 94 -12.40 15.49 13.75
CA PRO A 94 -11.19 16.08 14.33
C PRO A 94 -9.97 15.29 13.82
N VAL A 95 -9.29 15.82 12.79
CA VAL A 95 -8.17 15.14 12.13
C VAL A 95 -6.86 15.57 12.75
N PHE A 96 -6.14 14.63 13.36
CA PHE A 96 -4.78 14.84 13.85
C PHE A 96 -3.81 14.80 12.67
N LEU A 97 -3.26 15.94 12.29
CA LEU A 97 -2.51 16.08 11.04
C LEU A 97 -1.13 15.42 11.10
N SER A 98 -0.47 15.43 12.28
CA SER A 98 0.88 14.86 12.48
C SER A 98 1.83 15.25 11.36
N LEU A 99 2.37 16.48 11.43
CA LEU A 99 3.23 17.06 10.40
C LEU A 99 4.69 16.60 10.57
N ARG A 100 5.23 15.86 9.61
CA ARG A 100 6.66 15.58 9.50
C ARG A 100 7.36 16.63 8.68
N THR A 101 8.48 17.13 9.21
CA THR A 101 9.43 18.00 8.52
C THR A 101 10.86 17.50 8.73
N LYS A 102 11.85 18.22 8.24
CA LYS A 102 13.28 17.92 8.52
C LYS A 102 13.65 18.01 10.00
N ASP A 103 12.90 18.80 10.77
CA ASP A 103 13.17 19.08 12.19
C ASP A 103 12.46 18.09 13.13
N GLY A 104 11.64 17.20 12.59
CA GLY A 104 10.91 16.20 13.37
C GLY A 104 9.43 16.12 13.03
N VAL A 105 8.63 15.66 14.00
CA VAL A 105 7.18 15.47 13.86
C VAL A 105 6.44 16.39 14.84
N ASP A 106 5.55 17.23 14.32
CA ASP A 106 4.63 18.02 15.11
C ASP A 106 3.26 17.32 15.17
N ASN A 107 2.89 16.82 16.34
CA ASN A 107 1.62 16.17 16.63
C ASN A 107 0.57 17.12 17.23
N SER A 108 0.87 18.42 17.36
CA SER A 108 -0.05 19.40 17.95
C SER A 108 -1.14 19.87 16.98
N LEU A 109 -0.92 19.72 15.68
CA LEU A 109 -1.81 20.24 14.64
C LEU A 109 -3.06 19.37 14.50
N THR A 110 -4.22 19.97 14.67
CA THR A 110 -5.52 19.31 14.52
C THR A 110 -6.43 20.14 13.63
N LEU A 111 -7.03 19.52 12.62
CA LEU A 111 -8.09 20.14 11.81
C LEU A 111 -9.44 19.77 12.45
N THR A 112 -10.12 20.75 13.04
CA THR A 112 -11.44 20.59 13.69
C THR A 112 -12.59 21.12 12.85
N GLU A 113 -12.28 21.82 11.77
CA GLU A 113 -13.23 22.40 10.84
C GLU A 113 -13.18 21.69 9.47
N ARG A 114 -14.06 22.09 8.56
CA ARG A 114 -14.06 21.57 7.18
C ARG A 114 -12.74 21.83 6.47
N GLU A 115 -12.12 22.96 6.71
CA GLU A 115 -10.85 23.38 6.13
C GLU A 115 -10.08 24.30 7.07
N GLY A 116 -8.77 24.40 6.86
CA GLY A 116 -7.90 25.26 7.67
C GLY A 116 -6.57 25.51 6.99
N VAL A 117 -5.88 26.55 7.45
CA VAL A 117 -4.53 26.93 6.96
C VAL A 117 -3.52 26.69 8.07
N PHE A 118 -2.45 25.96 7.75
CA PHE A 118 -1.39 25.64 8.69
C PHE A 118 -0.05 26.11 8.15
N LYS A 119 0.72 26.80 9.01
CA LYS A 119 2.08 27.24 8.67
C LYS A 119 3.02 26.06 8.58
N LEU A 120 3.92 26.11 7.61
CA LEU A 120 4.98 25.12 7.40
C LEU A 120 6.33 25.76 7.78
N PRO A 121 7.12 25.13 8.63
CA PRO A 121 8.50 25.57 8.88
C PRO A 121 9.42 25.31 7.66
N ASP A 122 9.02 24.37 6.80
CA ASP A 122 9.75 23.99 5.59
C ASP A 122 8.74 23.65 4.48
N THR A 123 8.82 24.36 3.35
CA THR A 123 7.98 24.11 2.18
C THR A 123 8.59 23.11 1.20
N ASP A 124 9.89 22.83 1.30
CA ASP A 124 10.55 21.86 0.43
C ASP A 124 10.24 20.43 0.85
N PHE A 125 10.34 20.16 2.16
CA PHE A 125 10.04 18.85 2.71
C PHE A 125 9.03 18.92 3.84
N PHE A 126 7.84 18.40 3.59
CA PHE A 126 6.85 18.11 4.61
C PHE A 126 5.99 16.91 4.20
N LYS A 127 5.45 16.21 5.18
CA LYS A 127 4.45 15.14 5.02
C LYS A 127 3.45 15.19 6.17
N LEU A 128 2.17 15.19 5.85
CA LEU A 128 1.09 14.97 6.82
C LEU A 128 0.93 13.49 7.11
N ASN A 129 0.26 13.16 8.20
CA ASN A 129 0.09 11.80 8.70
C ASN A 129 1.43 11.10 8.92
N ALA A 130 2.32 11.75 9.69
CA ALA A 130 3.61 11.17 10.05
C ALA A 130 3.41 9.77 10.67
N ASP A 131 4.27 8.83 10.24
CA ASP A 131 4.22 7.41 10.61
C ASP A 131 2.85 6.74 10.35
N HIS A 132 2.01 7.39 9.56
CA HIS A 132 0.67 6.91 9.19
C HIS A 132 -0.21 6.56 10.39
N THR A 133 -0.10 7.35 11.46
CA THR A 133 -0.72 7.08 12.77
C THR A 133 -2.18 7.49 12.86
N SER A 134 -2.66 8.35 11.95
CA SER A 134 -4.04 8.87 11.94
C SER A 134 -4.89 8.23 10.83
N ILE A 135 -6.20 8.18 11.05
CA ILE A 135 -7.14 7.51 10.14
C ILE A 135 -7.68 8.53 9.13
N TYR A 136 -6.91 8.83 8.11
CA TYR A 136 -7.34 9.61 6.95
C TYR A 136 -6.47 9.31 5.73
N ARG A 137 -6.96 9.62 4.53
CA ARG A 137 -6.16 9.61 3.31
C ARG A 137 -5.65 11.01 3.02
N THR A 138 -4.39 11.12 2.62
CA THR A 138 -3.79 12.41 2.25
C THR A 138 -3.71 12.56 0.74
N SER A 139 -4.44 13.53 0.20
CA SER A 139 -4.44 13.85 -1.23
C SER A 139 -3.46 14.98 -1.51
N TYR A 140 -2.32 14.65 -2.11
CA TYR A 140 -1.28 15.60 -2.51
C TYR A 140 -1.34 15.91 -4.00
N SER A 141 -0.76 17.05 -4.41
CA SER A 141 -0.50 17.32 -5.81
C SER A 141 0.50 16.32 -6.41
N PRO A 142 0.49 16.09 -7.74
CA PRO A 142 1.47 15.25 -8.40
C PRO A 142 2.92 15.68 -8.14
N GLU A 143 3.15 17.00 -8.05
CA GLU A 143 4.46 17.60 -7.77
C GLU A 143 4.93 17.25 -6.35
N ARG A 144 4.02 17.34 -5.35
CA ARG A 144 4.34 16.93 -3.98
C ARG A 144 4.61 15.43 -3.90
N LEU A 145 3.84 14.59 -4.58
CA LEU A 145 4.10 13.15 -4.63
C LEU A 145 5.49 12.84 -5.20
N THR A 146 5.92 13.55 -6.23
CA THR A 146 7.28 13.41 -6.80
C THR A 146 8.34 13.81 -5.77
N LYS A 147 8.18 14.96 -5.07
CA LYS A 147 9.08 15.39 -4.00
C LYS A 147 9.15 14.36 -2.85
N LEU A 148 8.01 13.77 -2.47
CA LEU A 148 7.95 12.75 -1.43
C LEU A 148 8.61 11.43 -1.87
N GLY A 149 8.51 11.05 -3.14
CA GLY A 149 9.27 9.93 -3.71
C GLY A 149 10.78 10.16 -3.60
N HIS A 150 11.26 11.35 -3.95
CA HIS A 150 12.67 11.70 -3.75
C HIS A 150 13.08 11.71 -2.27
N ALA A 151 12.21 12.18 -1.37
CA ALA A 151 12.47 12.16 0.07
C ALA A 151 12.54 10.72 0.62
N ALA A 152 11.74 9.80 0.07
CA ALA A 152 11.82 8.38 0.39
C ALA A 152 13.19 7.80 0.02
N LYS A 153 13.66 8.05 -1.21
CA LYS A 153 14.99 7.65 -1.69
C LYS A 153 16.14 8.22 -0.86
N GLN A 154 15.95 9.43 -0.30
CA GLN A 154 16.93 10.09 0.58
C GLN A 154 16.86 9.61 2.05
N GLY A 155 16.02 8.64 2.37
CA GLY A 155 15.86 8.11 3.74
C GLY A 155 15.18 9.07 4.73
N LYS A 156 14.49 10.12 4.25
CA LYS A 156 13.79 11.11 5.10
C LYS A 156 12.46 10.62 5.65
N LEU A 157 11.95 9.49 5.16
CA LEU A 157 10.66 8.93 5.51
C LEU A 157 10.84 7.57 6.21
N THR A 158 10.05 7.34 7.25
CA THR A 158 10.00 6.03 7.92
C THR A 158 9.39 4.95 7.03
N VAL A 159 9.52 3.68 7.42
CA VAL A 159 8.87 2.56 6.71
C VAL A 159 7.34 2.77 6.66
N GLN A 160 6.76 3.22 7.77
CA GLN A 160 5.32 3.49 7.90
C GLN A 160 4.89 4.62 6.98
N ASP A 161 5.67 5.70 6.91
CA ASP A 161 5.40 6.82 6.00
C ASP A 161 5.39 6.36 4.54
N ARG A 162 6.40 5.57 4.15
CA ARG A 162 6.56 5.09 2.78
C ARG A 162 5.42 4.17 2.37
N ALA A 163 5.12 3.15 3.19
CA ALA A 163 4.02 2.23 2.92
C ALA A 163 2.66 2.94 2.90
N GLY A 164 2.39 3.77 3.91
CA GLY A 164 1.12 4.50 4.02
C GLY A 164 0.89 5.49 2.88
N MET A 165 1.92 6.19 2.44
CA MET A 165 1.83 7.12 1.32
C MET A 165 1.51 6.41 -0.01
N ILE A 166 2.11 5.25 -0.27
CA ILE A 166 1.80 4.43 -1.45
C ILE A 166 0.37 3.91 -1.39
N ALA A 167 -0.06 3.45 -0.20
CA ALA A 167 -1.43 3.00 0.02
C ALA A 167 -2.46 4.11 -0.21
N ASP A 168 -2.17 5.34 0.28
CA ASP A 168 -3.03 6.51 0.06
C ASP A 168 -3.11 6.88 -1.42
N ALA A 169 -1.96 7.07 -2.07
CA ALA A 169 -1.92 7.45 -3.48
C ALA A 169 -2.67 6.43 -4.37
N GLY A 170 -2.47 5.13 -4.12
CA GLY A 170 -3.17 4.08 -4.84
C GLY A 170 -4.68 4.07 -4.61
N ALA A 171 -5.13 4.23 -3.36
CA ALA A 171 -6.55 4.28 -3.03
C ALA A 171 -7.23 5.50 -3.66
N LEU A 172 -6.56 6.66 -3.65
CA LEU A 172 -7.05 7.90 -4.22
C LEU A 172 -7.09 7.88 -5.76
N ALA A 173 -6.17 7.13 -6.39
CA ALA A 173 -6.23 6.92 -7.84
C ALA A 173 -7.41 6.02 -8.24
N VAL A 174 -7.67 4.95 -7.50
CA VAL A 174 -8.83 4.06 -7.73
C VAL A 174 -10.16 4.80 -7.57
N SER A 175 -10.24 5.70 -6.59
CA SER A 175 -11.46 6.48 -6.33
C SER A 175 -11.56 7.78 -7.13
N GLY A 176 -10.64 8.04 -8.06
CA GLY A 176 -10.69 9.20 -8.95
C GLY A 176 -10.26 10.54 -8.35
N TYR A 177 -9.83 10.57 -7.08
CA TYR A 177 -9.28 11.79 -6.46
C TYR A 177 -7.91 12.18 -7.01
N GLN A 178 -7.16 11.23 -7.57
CA GLN A 178 -5.84 11.44 -8.16
C GLN A 178 -5.72 10.71 -9.49
N LYS A 179 -4.78 11.17 -10.33
CA LYS A 179 -4.43 10.46 -11.58
C LYS A 179 -3.48 9.30 -11.29
N THR A 180 -3.65 8.17 -11.99
CA THR A 180 -2.75 7.01 -11.94
C THR A 180 -1.30 7.37 -12.22
N SER A 181 -1.06 8.36 -13.12
CA SER A 181 0.30 8.85 -13.41
C SER A 181 1.00 9.42 -12.17
N GLY A 182 0.27 10.02 -11.23
CA GLY A 182 0.83 10.49 -9.96
C GLY A 182 1.36 9.34 -9.10
N VAL A 183 0.64 8.22 -9.07
CA VAL A 183 1.09 6.99 -8.38
C VAL A 183 2.36 6.44 -9.02
N LEU A 184 2.38 6.29 -10.35
CA LEU A 184 3.55 5.77 -11.05
C LEU A 184 4.78 6.65 -10.87
N ASN A 185 4.62 7.99 -10.89
CA ASN A 185 5.70 8.91 -10.60
C ASN A 185 6.21 8.83 -9.16
N LEU A 186 5.31 8.64 -8.19
CA LEU A 186 5.70 8.38 -6.80
C LEU A 186 6.57 7.12 -6.71
N LEU A 187 6.15 6.02 -7.35
CA LEU A 187 6.85 4.72 -7.29
C LEU A 187 8.27 4.77 -7.85
N LYS A 188 8.59 5.68 -8.78
CA LYS A 188 9.97 5.88 -9.28
C LYS A 188 10.96 6.23 -8.17
N GLY A 189 10.52 6.78 -7.06
CA GLY A 189 11.37 7.10 -5.91
C GLY A 189 11.70 5.90 -5.01
N PHE A 190 11.26 4.68 -5.35
CA PHE A 190 11.42 3.48 -4.51
C PHE A 190 12.35 2.43 -5.09
N ASP A 191 13.19 2.79 -6.04
CA ASP A 191 14.19 1.91 -6.66
C ASP A 191 15.26 1.38 -5.68
N THR A 192 15.43 2.06 -4.54
CA THR A 192 16.36 1.66 -3.46
C THR A 192 15.64 1.14 -2.21
N GLU A 193 14.38 0.78 -2.31
CA GLU A 193 13.61 0.30 -1.17
C GLU A 193 14.09 -1.06 -0.65
N GLU A 194 14.17 -1.19 0.68
CA GLU A 194 14.65 -2.40 1.35
C GLU A 194 13.54 -3.13 2.14
N ALA A 195 12.46 -2.44 2.53
CA ALA A 195 11.47 -2.99 3.42
C ALA A 195 10.42 -3.82 2.68
N PHE A 196 10.22 -5.07 3.12
CA PHE A 196 9.20 -5.99 2.58
C PHE A 196 7.79 -5.38 2.55
N VAL A 197 7.37 -4.71 3.63
CA VAL A 197 6.03 -4.14 3.73
C VAL A 197 5.79 -3.02 2.70
N VAL A 198 6.82 -2.23 2.39
CA VAL A 198 6.74 -1.18 1.37
C VAL A 198 6.63 -1.80 -0.02
N TRP A 199 7.45 -2.82 -0.31
CA TRP A 199 7.36 -3.57 -1.56
C TRP A 199 6.01 -4.27 -1.73
N SER A 200 5.42 -4.77 -0.65
CA SER A 200 4.07 -5.35 -0.70
C SER A 200 3.03 -4.33 -1.16
N GLU A 201 3.11 -3.08 -0.68
CA GLU A 201 2.24 -2.00 -1.16
C GLU A 201 2.54 -1.62 -2.61
N ILE A 202 3.80 -1.53 -3.01
CA ILE A 202 4.20 -1.24 -4.41
C ILE A 202 3.57 -2.27 -5.35
N ILE A 203 3.79 -3.56 -5.08
CA ILE A 203 3.28 -4.66 -5.92
C ILE A 203 1.74 -4.67 -5.94
N ALA A 204 1.09 -4.43 -4.81
CA ALA A 204 -0.37 -4.34 -4.74
C ALA A 204 -0.93 -3.18 -5.58
N ARG A 205 -0.27 -2.02 -5.60
CA ARG A 205 -0.70 -0.88 -6.44
C ARG A 205 -0.46 -1.13 -7.90
N ILE A 206 0.70 -1.70 -8.27
CA ILE A 206 0.99 -2.13 -9.65
C ILE A 206 -0.08 -3.11 -10.15
N ALA A 207 -0.38 -4.15 -9.37
CA ALA A 207 -1.42 -5.12 -9.74
C ALA A 207 -2.80 -4.45 -9.95
N THR A 208 -3.13 -3.45 -9.14
CA THR A 208 -4.38 -2.68 -9.31
C THR A 208 -4.41 -1.91 -10.64
N VAL A 209 -3.29 -1.29 -11.02
CA VAL A 209 -3.18 -0.58 -12.31
C VAL A 209 -3.26 -1.56 -13.48
N GLN A 210 -2.53 -2.69 -13.41
CA GLN A 210 -2.57 -3.73 -14.44
C GLN A 210 -3.99 -4.29 -14.65
N MET A 211 -4.75 -4.48 -13.56
CA MET A 211 -6.15 -4.91 -13.65
C MET A 211 -7.04 -3.86 -14.31
N ALA A 212 -6.87 -2.59 -13.96
CA ALA A 212 -7.65 -1.50 -14.55
C ALA A 212 -7.36 -1.34 -16.06
N TRP A 213 -6.11 -1.59 -16.46
CA TRP A 213 -5.63 -1.42 -17.83
C TRP A 213 -5.63 -2.72 -18.65
N ILE A 214 -6.32 -3.75 -18.21
CA ILE A 214 -6.33 -5.07 -18.88
C ILE A 214 -6.87 -5.01 -20.32
N PHE A 215 -7.73 -4.04 -20.62
CA PHE A 215 -8.32 -3.82 -21.95
C PHE A 215 -7.67 -2.68 -22.73
N GLU A 216 -6.61 -2.06 -22.21
CA GLU A 216 -5.84 -1.06 -22.92
C GLU A 216 -5.04 -1.68 -24.08
N ASP A 217 -4.58 -0.83 -24.99
CA ASP A 217 -3.74 -1.24 -26.12
C ASP A 217 -2.45 -1.91 -25.64
N GLU A 218 -1.93 -2.85 -26.45
CA GLU A 218 -0.70 -3.59 -26.14
C GLU A 218 0.47 -2.65 -25.82
N VAL A 219 0.63 -1.54 -26.55
CA VAL A 219 1.69 -0.54 -26.30
C VAL A 219 1.63 0.04 -24.89
N VAL A 220 0.42 0.28 -24.36
CA VAL A 220 0.22 0.79 -22.98
C VAL A 220 0.59 -0.29 -21.97
N LYS A 221 0.18 -1.53 -22.21
CA LYS A 221 0.48 -2.68 -21.34
C LYS A 221 1.98 -2.99 -21.33
N ASP A 222 2.62 -3.00 -22.51
CA ASP A 222 4.06 -3.23 -22.65
C ASP A 222 4.88 -2.11 -21.95
N THR A 223 4.43 -0.87 -22.04
CA THR A 223 5.05 0.27 -21.35
C THR A 223 4.95 0.12 -19.84
N LEU A 224 3.79 -0.32 -19.34
CA LEU A 224 3.61 -0.59 -17.91
C LEU A 224 4.47 -1.77 -17.47
N GLU A 225 4.56 -2.84 -18.25
CA GLU A 225 5.43 -4.00 -17.95
C GLU A 225 6.92 -3.58 -17.93
N ALA A 226 7.34 -2.75 -18.87
CA ALA A 226 8.71 -2.20 -18.88
C ALA A 226 9.01 -1.37 -17.63
N PHE A 227 8.08 -0.51 -17.22
CA PHE A 227 8.19 0.25 -15.98
C PHE A 227 8.29 -0.65 -14.75
N VAL A 228 7.43 -1.69 -14.66
CA VAL A 228 7.47 -2.66 -13.55
C VAL A 228 8.78 -3.41 -13.53
N ARG A 229 9.26 -3.87 -14.67
CA ARG A 229 10.54 -4.57 -14.80
C ARG A 229 11.69 -3.69 -14.34
N GLU A 230 11.75 -2.44 -14.80
CA GLU A 230 12.81 -1.49 -14.40
C GLU A 230 12.82 -1.26 -12.88
N LEU A 231 11.64 -1.13 -12.26
CA LEU A 231 11.52 -0.89 -10.82
C LEU A 231 11.85 -2.12 -9.97
N VAL A 232 11.37 -3.32 -10.38
CA VAL A 232 11.34 -4.52 -9.51
C VAL A 232 12.55 -5.41 -9.70
N SER A 233 13.08 -5.54 -10.94
CA SER A 233 14.13 -6.50 -11.27
C SER A 233 15.41 -6.31 -10.46
N PRO A 234 15.91 -5.08 -10.21
CA PRO A 234 17.16 -4.91 -9.45
C PRO A 234 17.05 -5.54 -8.05
N LYS A 235 15.94 -5.30 -7.36
CA LYS A 235 15.73 -5.87 -6.02
C LYS A 235 15.47 -7.37 -6.06
N ALA A 236 14.75 -7.87 -7.06
CA ALA A 236 14.53 -9.30 -7.25
C ALA A 236 15.85 -10.04 -7.47
N HIS A 237 16.77 -9.49 -8.27
CA HIS A 237 18.11 -10.04 -8.50
C HIS A 237 18.98 -9.98 -7.24
N GLN A 238 18.92 -8.88 -6.48
CA GLN A 238 19.65 -8.73 -5.21
C GLN A 238 19.25 -9.81 -4.21
N LEU A 239 17.95 -10.08 -4.04
CA LEU A 239 17.45 -11.12 -3.13
C LEU A 239 17.69 -12.54 -3.67
N GLY A 240 17.68 -12.69 -4.97
CA GLY A 240 17.72 -13.99 -5.64
C GLY A 240 16.44 -14.81 -5.40
N TRP A 241 16.43 -16.00 -5.94
CA TRP A 241 15.29 -16.95 -5.87
C TRP A 241 15.69 -18.35 -5.40
N LYS A 242 16.84 -18.44 -4.77
CA LYS A 242 17.22 -19.63 -4.02
C LYS A 242 16.78 -19.46 -2.58
N PHE A 243 16.16 -20.49 -2.06
CA PHE A 243 15.68 -20.53 -0.68
C PHE A 243 16.63 -21.38 0.15
N SER A 244 17.00 -20.91 1.33
CA SER A 244 17.81 -21.64 2.30
C SER A 244 17.02 -21.90 3.57
N GLU A 245 17.45 -22.87 4.36
CA GLU A 245 16.88 -23.13 5.70
C GLU A 245 17.10 -21.96 6.68
N GLN A 246 18.04 -21.07 6.36
CA GLN A 246 18.35 -19.89 7.16
C GLN A 246 17.45 -18.70 6.83
N ASP A 247 16.76 -18.74 5.68
CA ASP A 247 15.85 -17.65 5.29
C ASP A 247 14.66 -17.62 6.26
N GLY A 248 14.46 -16.50 6.94
CA GLY A 248 13.27 -16.26 7.74
C GLY A 248 11.99 -16.24 6.88
N HIS A 249 10.83 -16.45 7.51
CA HIS A 249 9.54 -16.50 6.80
C HIS A 249 9.29 -15.24 5.94
N VAL A 250 9.58 -14.05 6.45
CA VAL A 250 9.40 -12.78 5.72
C VAL A 250 10.33 -12.72 4.51
N GLU A 251 11.58 -13.14 4.65
CA GLU A 251 12.55 -13.15 3.55
C GLU A 251 12.12 -14.11 2.43
N GLN A 252 11.65 -15.30 2.78
CA GLN A 252 11.12 -16.25 1.80
C GLN A 252 9.93 -15.67 1.04
N GLN A 253 9.01 -14.98 1.73
CA GLN A 253 7.88 -14.31 1.08
C GLN A 253 8.34 -13.17 0.18
N PHE A 254 9.35 -12.41 0.61
CA PHE A 254 9.91 -11.31 -0.16
C PHE A 254 10.54 -11.81 -1.47
N LYS A 255 11.40 -12.83 -1.39
CA LYS A 255 11.99 -13.49 -2.57
C LYS A 255 10.89 -13.97 -3.53
N ALA A 256 9.87 -14.66 -3.01
CA ALA A 256 8.78 -15.19 -3.83
C ALA A 256 7.96 -14.09 -4.51
N MET A 257 7.65 -13.02 -3.80
CA MET A 257 6.86 -11.89 -4.31
C MET A 257 7.58 -11.18 -5.45
N LEU A 258 8.86 -10.83 -5.26
CA LEU A 258 9.61 -10.09 -6.28
C LEU A 258 10.00 -10.96 -7.47
N PHE A 259 10.33 -12.24 -7.25
CA PHE A 259 10.51 -13.21 -8.33
C PHE A 259 9.27 -13.28 -9.24
N GLY A 260 8.08 -13.38 -8.63
CA GLY A 260 6.83 -13.41 -9.37
C GLY A 260 6.58 -12.12 -10.15
N ALA A 261 6.75 -10.96 -9.51
CA ALA A 261 6.49 -9.66 -10.11
C ALA A 261 7.47 -9.35 -11.27
N ALA A 262 8.76 -9.55 -11.07
CA ALA A 262 9.78 -9.31 -12.10
C ALA A 262 9.65 -10.30 -13.28
N GLY A 263 9.40 -11.59 -12.98
CA GLY A 263 9.19 -12.58 -14.02
C GLY A 263 7.94 -12.34 -14.86
N MET A 264 6.82 -11.96 -14.23
CA MET A 264 5.60 -11.58 -14.96
C MET A 264 5.77 -10.29 -15.77
N ALA A 265 6.70 -9.42 -15.38
CA ALA A 265 7.07 -8.22 -16.14
C ALA A 265 8.15 -8.49 -17.23
N GLY A 266 8.54 -9.74 -17.44
CA GLY A 266 9.45 -10.13 -18.53
C GLY A 266 10.92 -9.93 -18.24
N ASP A 267 11.36 -10.05 -16.97
CA ASP A 267 12.78 -10.14 -16.65
C ASP A 267 13.39 -11.40 -17.26
N GLU A 268 14.33 -11.24 -18.19
CA GLU A 268 14.85 -12.33 -19.02
C GLU A 268 15.52 -13.45 -18.19
N ALA A 269 16.29 -13.10 -17.17
CA ALA A 269 16.98 -14.07 -16.33
C ALA A 269 15.97 -14.88 -15.48
N ILE A 270 14.97 -14.21 -14.93
CA ILE A 270 13.91 -14.85 -14.13
C ILE A 270 13.00 -15.69 -15.02
N VAL A 271 12.63 -15.20 -16.21
CA VAL A 271 11.85 -15.98 -17.19
C VAL A 271 12.58 -17.25 -17.59
N THR A 272 13.87 -17.14 -17.89
CA THR A 272 14.72 -18.33 -18.23
C THR A 272 14.75 -19.30 -17.05
N ALA A 273 15.04 -18.83 -15.85
CA ALA A 273 15.06 -19.66 -14.65
C ALA A 273 13.72 -20.34 -14.38
N ALA A 274 12.61 -19.62 -14.55
CA ALA A 274 11.25 -20.19 -14.38
C ALA A 274 10.94 -21.27 -15.40
N LYS A 275 11.32 -21.07 -16.67
CA LYS A 275 11.14 -22.09 -17.73
C LYS A 275 11.98 -23.34 -17.45
N ASP A 276 13.23 -23.22 -17.03
CA ASP A 276 14.10 -24.32 -16.66
C ASP A 276 13.54 -25.12 -15.46
N MET A 277 13.07 -24.41 -14.41
CA MET A 277 12.43 -25.04 -13.27
C MET A 277 11.15 -25.79 -13.68
N PHE A 278 10.34 -25.17 -14.54
CA PHE A 278 9.10 -25.77 -15.04
C PHE A 278 9.38 -27.04 -15.85
N ALA A 279 10.37 -27.01 -16.75
CA ALA A 279 10.76 -28.17 -17.58
C ALA A 279 11.22 -29.37 -16.71
N LYS A 280 12.08 -29.11 -15.71
CA LYS A 280 12.52 -30.14 -14.75
C LYS A 280 11.33 -30.72 -13.96
N TYR A 281 10.46 -29.85 -13.47
CA TYR A 281 9.25 -30.26 -12.74
C TYR A 281 8.31 -31.11 -13.63
N ALA A 282 8.15 -30.73 -14.89
CA ALA A 282 7.37 -31.44 -15.88
C ALA A 282 7.97 -32.83 -16.19
N ALA A 283 9.30 -32.93 -16.23
CA ALA A 283 10.04 -34.20 -16.40
C ALA A 283 9.95 -35.12 -15.17
N GLY A 284 9.39 -34.66 -14.04
CA GLY A 284 9.13 -35.49 -12.85
C GLY A 284 9.89 -35.08 -11.61
N ASP A 285 10.87 -34.19 -11.71
CA ASP A 285 11.59 -33.62 -10.54
C ASP A 285 10.75 -32.59 -9.81
N LYS A 286 10.00 -33.03 -8.81
CA LYS A 286 9.14 -32.16 -8.01
C LYS A 286 9.93 -31.24 -7.08
N SER A 287 11.20 -31.52 -6.83
CA SER A 287 12.08 -30.70 -6.01
C SER A 287 12.65 -29.49 -6.77
N ALA A 288 12.54 -29.49 -8.09
CA ALA A 288 13.04 -28.40 -8.95
C ALA A 288 12.40 -27.03 -8.67
N ILE A 289 11.22 -26.99 -8.03
CA ILE A 289 10.51 -25.75 -7.72
C ILE A 289 10.21 -25.68 -6.21
N HIS A 290 10.77 -24.68 -5.56
CA HIS A 290 10.41 -24.41 -4.16
C HIS A 290 8.92 -24.09 -4.03
N PRO A 291 8.21 -24.61 -3.00
CA PRO A 291 6.76 -24.42 -2.83
C PRO A 291 6.32 -22.95 -2.91
N ASN A 292 7.09 -22.01 -2.33
CA ASN A 292 6.75 -20.60 -2.27
C ASN A 292 6.71 -19.88 -3.62
N ILE A 293 7.44 -20.38 -4.64
CA ILE A 293 7.46 -19.79 -6.00
C ILE A 293 6.75 -20.63 -7.05
N ARG A 294 6.13 -21.76 -6.66
CA ARG A 294 5.54 -22.69 -7.62
C ARG A 294 4.47 -22.04 -8.50
N GLY A 295 3.58 -21.25 -7.91
CA GLY A 295 2.56 -20.52 -8.66
C GLY A 295 3.15 -19.50 -9.64
N SER A 296 4.16 -18.77 -9.20
CA SER A 296 4.87 -17.80 -10.04
C SER A 296 5.62 -18.47 -11.19
N VAL A 297 6.33 -19.57 -10.92
CA VAL A 297 7.04 -20.34 -11.97
C VAL A 297 6.06 -20.82 -13.04
N PHE A 298 4.93 -21.37 -12.64
CA PHE A 298 3.90 -21.82 -13.59
C PHE A 298 3.32 -20.66 -14.39
N GLY A 299 2.98 -19.54 -13.74
CA GLY A 299 2.46 -18.36 -14.41
C GLY A 299 3.44 -17.79 -15.44
N ILE A 300 4.71 -17.65 -15.07
CA ILE A 300 5.76 -17.14 -15.95
C ILE A 300 6.01 -18.10 -17.12
N ALA A 301 6.14 -19.40 -16.84
CA ALA A 301 6.36 -20.39 -17.88
C ALA A 301 5.21 -20.45 -18.91
N LEU A 302 3.97 -20.26 -18.45
CA LEU A 302 2.81 -20.20 -19.34
C LEU A 302 2.71 -18.89 -20.12
N LYS A 303 3.09 -17.76 -19.51
CA LYS A 303 3.07 -16.44 -20.19
C LYS A 303 4.12 -16.37 -21.30
N TYR A 304 5.33 -16.87 -21.04
CA TYR A 304 6.49 -16.74 -21.94
C TYR A 304 6.90 -18.07 -22.60
N GLY A 305 6.17 -19.16 -22.33
CA GLY A 305 6.36 -20.47 -22.94
C GLY A 305 5.59 -20.65 -24.24
N GLY A 306 5.74 -21.83 -24.84
CA GLY A 306 5.04 -22.22 -26.06
C GLY A 306 3.93 -23.21 -25.81
N LYS A 307 3.50 -23.88 -26.91
CA LYS A 307 2.43 -24.91 -26.87
C LYS A 307 2.77 -26.10 -25.97
N GLU A 308 4.04 -26.41 -25.78
CA GLU A 308 4.48 -27.52 -24.95
C GLU A 308 4.22 -27.26 -23.47
N GLU A 309 4.55 -26.10 -22.95
CA GLU A 309 4.30 -25.71 -21.56
C GLU A 309 2.79 -25.69 -21.26
N VAL A 310 2.01 -25.14 -22.17
CA VAL A 310 0.55 -25.07 -22.05
C VAL A 310 -0.06 -26.48 -22.07
N SER A 311 0.39 -27.36 -22.98
CA SER A 311 -0.10 -28.75 -23.08
C SER A 311 0.25 -29.57 -21.83
N HIS A 312 1.47 -29.42 -21.31
CA HIS A 312 1.92 -30.09 -20.09
C HIS A 312 1.10 -29.66 -18.85
N TYR A 313 0.79 -28.39 -18.76
CA TYR A 313 -0.04 -27.83 -17.68
C TYR A 313 -1.48 -28.41 -17.76
N HIS A 314 -2.10 -28.42 -18.95
CA HIS A 314 -3.43 -28.96 -19.15
C HIS A 314 -3.53 -30.47 -18.88
N PHE A 315 -2.56 -31.24 -19.32
CA PHE A 315 -2.55 -32.69 -19.10
C PHE A 315 -2.45 -33.07 -17.63
N ARG A 316 -1.70 -32.32 -16.84
CA ARG A 316 -1.39 -32.68 -15.45
C ARG A 316 -2.32 -32.01 -14.42
N PHE A 317 -2.86 -30.84 -14.70
CA PHE A 317 -3.68 -30.06 -13.78
C PHE A 317 -5.08 -29.75 -14.30
N GLY A 318 -5.35 -29.95 -15.57
CA GLY A 318 -6.62 -29.68 -16.26
C GLY A 318 -7.67 -30.77 -16.14
N GLY A 319 -7.65 -31.58 -15.08
CA GLY A 319 -8.60 -32.68 -14.87
C GLY A 319 -10.05 -32.23 -14.99
N LYS A 320 -10.74 -32.62 -16.08
CA LYS A 320 -12.21 -32.59 -16.30
C LYS A 320 -12.94 -31.24 -16.31
N THR A 321 -12.29 -30.11 -16.54
CA THR A 321 -13.02 -28.87 -16.79
C THR A 321 -12.95 -28.44 -18.25
N ASN A 322 -14.10 -28.48 -18.92
CA ASN A 322 -14.36 -27.93 -20.26
C ASN A 322 -14.31 -26.39 -20.25
N GLN A 323 -13.29 -25.78 -19.63
CA GLN A 323 -13.25 -24.32 -19.53
C GLN A 323 -12.04 -23.74 -20.25
N LYS A 324 -12.36 -22.80 -21.14
CA LYS A 324 -11.46 -21.98 -21.96
C LYS A 324 -10.60 -20.97 -21.16
N THR A 325 -10.58 -21.06 -19.84
CA THR A 325 -9.97 -20.03 -18.99
C THR A 325 -9.30 -20.68 -17.78
N VAL A 326 -8.01 -20.43 -17.60
CA VAL A 326 -7.25 -20.87 -16.43
C VAL A 326 -7.12 -19.67 -15.47
N ARG A 327 -7.70 -19.79 -14.27
CA ARG A 327 -7.51 -18.80 -13.19
C ARG A 327 -6.28 -19.17 -12.37
N PHE A 328 -5.35 -18.22 -12.25
CA PHE A 328 -4.23 -18.31 -11.32
C PHE A 328 -4.54 -17.55 -10.02
N SER A 329 -3.94 -17.99 -8.92
CA SER A 329 -4.07 -17.33 -7.61
C SER A 329 -3.60 -15.88 -7.58
N SER A 330 -2.88 -15.42 -8.60
CA SER A 330 -2.44 -14.05 -8.83
C SER A 330 -3.42 -13.16 -9.60
N GLY A 331 -4.63 -13.66 -9.93
CA GLY A 331 -5.66 -12.85 -10.60
C GLY A 331 -5.51 -12.67 -12.11
N TYR A 332 -4.50 -13.25 -12.76
CA TYR A 332 -4.32 -13.16 -14.21
C TYR A 332 -5.18 -14.17 -14.95
N LEU A 333 -5.92 -13.68 -15.96
CA LEU A 333 -6.71 -14.47 -16.91
C LEU A 333 -5.89 -14.66 -18.20
N LEU A 334 -5.43 -15.87 -18.46
CA LEU A 334 -4.90 -16.23 -19.77
C LEU A 334 -6.02 -16.81 -20.63
N ARG A 335 -6.31 -16.14 -21.74
CA ARG A 335 -7.23 -16.64 -22.77
C ARG A 335 -6.43 -17.48 -23.76
N VAL A 336 -6.65 -18.78 -23.77
CA VAL A 336 -6.08 -19.65 -24.79
C VAL A 336 -7.03 -19.66 -25.97
N GLU A 337 -6.66 -18.99 -27.05
CA GLU A 337 -7.39 -19.07 -28.32
C GLU A 337 -7.11 -20.42 -29.00
N LYS A 338 -8.19 -21.06 -29.45
CA LYS A 338 -8.06 -22.23 -30.33
C LYS A 338 -7.71 -21.72 -31.72
N HIS A 339 -6.59 -22.11 -32.26
CA HIS A 339 -6.35 -22.22 -33.68
C HIS A 339 -6.56 -23.65 -34.12
#